data_54695adb6309810b852fafa0fcee1fdd
#
_entry.id   54695adb6309810b852fafa0fcee1fdd
#
_cell.length_a   1.000
_cell.length_b   1.000
_cell.length_c   1.000
_cell.angle_alpha   90.00
_cell.angle_beta   90.00
_cell.angle_gamma   90.00
#
_symmetry.space_group_name_H-M   'P 1'
#
loop_
_entity.id
_entity.type
_entity.pdbx_description
1 polymer ?
#
loop_
_entity_poly.entity_id
_entity_poly.type
_entity_poly.pdbx_seq_one_letter_code
_entity_poly.pdbx_strand_id
1 'polypeptide(L)'
;MARTYEETIYDATVDAVNDALAQPVLPTPDEIKGNILDNSRNAVTMYNSIAQQGAKWKVPMELETYQIAYIMLRVHYIALIETTESEDDADCSLLGIYMEDGEDEGIYTTKDSEIRRIARLYKRRITYKEFQEMMYIMREEAPRVKRCSERNLIAVNNGIFDFDTKTLMPFTPDKVFTSKSRVDYNPNAKNVVIHNDEDGTDWDVESWMNTLSDDKG
;
A
#
# COMPACT_ATOMS: atom_id res chain seq x y z
N MET A 1 -4.17 -1.45 -37.66
CA MET A 1 -5.50 -1.50 -37.06
C MET A 1 -5.81 -0.15 -36.48
N ALA A 2 -7.06 0.34 -36.57
CA ALA A 2 -7.46 1.54 -35.84
C ALA A 2 -7.51 1.21 -34.35
N ARG A 3 -6.98 2.08 -33.49
CA ARG A 3 -7.03 1.93 -32.02
C ARG A 3 -8.48 1.96 -31.56
N THR A 4 -8.80 1.15 -30.53
CA THR A 4 -10.10 1.19 -29.87
C THR A 4 -10.18 2.34 -28.87
N TYR A 5 -11.38 2.61 -28.35
CA TYR A 5 -11.59 3.60 -27.28
C TYR A 5 -10.78 3.22 -26.04
N GLU A 6 -10.90 1.95 -25.60
CA GLU A 6 -10.24 1.41 -24.42
C GLU A 6 -8.71 1.53 -24.52
N GLU A 7 -8.12 1.13 -25.66
CA GLU A 7 -6.68 1.26 -25.89
C GLU A 7 -6.22 2.72 -25.82
N THR A 8 -7.00 3.64 -26.40
CA THR A 8 -6.68 5.07 -26.42
C THR A 8 -6.71 5.68 -25.03
N ILE A 9 -7.73 5.34 -24.22
CA ILE A 9 -7.84 5.82 -22.84
C ILE A 9 -6.78 5.16 -21.95
N TYR A 10 -6.45 3.89 -22.17
CA TYR A 10 -5.39 3.19 -21.46
C TYR A 10 -4.03 3.87 -21.68
N ASP A 11 -3.65 4.10 -22.92
CA ASP A 11 -2.39 4.79 -23.26
C ASP A 11 -2.31 6.17 -22.61
N ALA A 12 -3.39 6.96 -22.70
CA ALA A 12 -3.47 8.27 -22.06
C ALA A 12 -3.34 8.22 -20.53
N THR A 13 -3.80 7.14 -19.92
CA THR A 13 -3.66 6.88 -18.48
C THR A 13 -2.22 6.54 -18.11
N VAL A 14 -1.61 5.62 -18.88
CA VAL A 14 -0.20 5.22 -18.69
C VAL A 14 0.73 6.42 -18.80
N ASP A 15 0.56 7.24 -19.80
CA ASP A 15 1.37 8.45 -20.01
C ASP A 15 1.24 9.41 -18.83
N ALA A 16 0.02 9.74 -18.40
CA ALA A 16 -0.22 10.67 -17.30
C ALA A 16 0.32 10.14 -15.94
N VAL A 17 0.21 8.84 -15.68
CA VAL A 17 0.75 8.24 -14.45
C VAL A 17 2.28 8.22 -14.48
N ASN A 18 2.89 7.88 -15.62
CA ASN A 18 4.34 7.91 -15.76
C ASN A 18 4.90 9.33 -15.60
N ASP A 19 4.22 10.33 -16.17
CA ASP A 19 4.57 11.75 -15.98
C ASP A 19 4.47 12.17 -14.50
N ALA A 20 3.47 11.69 -13.78
CA ALA A 20 3.32 11.95 -12.35
C ALA A 20 4.46 11.30 -11.54
N LEU A 21 4.80 10.05 -11.83
CA LEU A 21 5.88 9.30 -11.15
C LEU A 21 7.28 9.85 -11.46
N ALA A 22 7.45 10.54 -12.60
CA ALA A 22 8.73 11.15 -12.98
C ALA A 22 9.00 12.49 -12.24
N GLN A 23 8.03 13.04 -11.54
CA GLN A 23 8.20 14.29 -10.80
C GLN A 23 9.00 14.09 -9.51
N PRO A 24 9.81 15.06 -9.08
CA PRO A 24 10.59 14.97 -7.83
C PRO A 24 9.72 14.81 -6.58
N VAL A 25 8.48 15.30 -6.63
CA VAL A 25 7.46 15.16 -5.59
C VAL A 25 6.21 14.61 -6.26
N LEU A 26 5.67 13.53 -5.73
CA LEU A 26 4.45 12.93 -6.27
C LEU A 26 3.29 13.94 -6.19
N PRO A 27 2.58 14.19 -7.30
CA PRO A 27 1.42 15.06 -7.30
C PRO A 27 0.30 14.53 -6.39
N THR A 28 -0.55 15.43 -5.95
CA THR A 28 -1.74 15.07 -5.16
C THR A 28 -2.70 14.17 -5.95
N PRO A 29 -3.53 13.36 -5.29
CA PRO A 29 -4.53 12.53 -5.97
C PRO A 29 -5.46 13.30 -6.91
N ASP A 30 -5.84 14.54 -6.56
CA ASP A 30 -6.68 15.39 -7.42
C ASP A 30 -5.92 15.88 -8.67
N GLU A 31 -4.63 16.16 -8.57
CA GLU A 31 -3.78 16.52 -9.71
C GLU A 31 -3.56 15.32 -10.63
N ILE A 32 -3.24 14.15 -10.09
CA ILE A 32 -3.09 12.90 -10.87
C ILE A 32 -4.40 12.61 -11.63
N LYS A 33 -5.53 12.65 -10.93
CA LYS A 33 -6.86 12.49 -11.54
C LYS A 33 -7.13 13.48 -12.63
N GLY A 34 -6.84 14.78 -12.38
CA GLY A 34 -7.01 15.86 -13.35
C GLY A 34 -6.21 15.60 -14.62
N ASN A 35 -4.94 15.30 -14.50
CA ASN A 35 -4.03 15.03 -15.62
C ASN A 35 -4.50 13.82 -16.46
N ILE A 36 -4.91 12.72 -15.82
CA ILE A 36 -5.43 11.55 -16.53
C ILE A 36 -6.70 11.89 -17.30
N LEU A 37 -7.64 12.62 -16.68
CA LEU A 37 -8.87 13.03 -17.36
C LEU A 37 -8.61 13.96 -18.53
N ASP A 38 -7.69 14.90 -18.39
CA ASP A 38 -7.35 15.86 -19.45
C ASP A 38 -6.63 15.17 -20.60
N ASN A 39 -5.68 14.26 -20.34
CA ASN A 39 -5.05 13.45 -21.38
C ASN A 39 -6.07 12.56 -22.11
N SER A 40 -6.96 11.91 -21.37
CA SER A 40 -8.04 11.08 -21.93
C SER A 40 -9.00 11.89 -22.80
N ARG A 41 -9.40 13.08 -22.35
CA ARG A 41 -10.28 13.99 -23.10
C ARG A 41 -9.62 14.50 -24.36
N ASN A 42 -8.35 14.86 -24.28
CA ASN A 42 -7.56 15.33 -25.42
C ASN A 42 -7.45 14.24 -26.48
N ALA A 43 -7.13 12.99 -26.07
CA ALA A 43 -7.03 11.85 -26.97
C ALA A 43 -8.36 11.55 -27.68
N VAL A 44 -9.49 11.54 -26.94
CA VAL A 44 -10.83 11.36 -27.50
C VAL A 44 -11.23 12.50 -28.43
N THR A 45 -10.91 13.74 -28.06
CA THR A 45 -11.22 14.91 -28.87
C THR A 45 -10.43 14.90 -30.19
N MET A 46 -9.17 14.51 -30.13
CA MET A 46 -8.33 14.33 -31.32
C MET A 46 -8.90 13.26 -32.27
N TYR A 47 -9.28 12.07 -31.74
CA TYR A 47 -9.94 11.05 -32.51
C TYR A 47 -11.25 11.58 -33.13
N ASN A 48 -12.10 12.23 -32.34
CA ASN A 48 -13.39 12.74 -32.79
C ASN A 48 -13.29 13.84 -33.88
N SER A 49 -12.16 14.51 -33.96
CA SER A 49 -11.92 15.53 -34.98
C SER A 49 -11.81 14.98 -36.42
N ILE A 50 -11.39 13.70 -36.51
CA ILE A 50 -11.20 12.99 -37.80
C ILE A 50 -12.24 11.89 -38.04
N ALA A 51 -12.99 11.48 -37.00
CA ALA A 51 -13.97 10.43 -37.09
C ALA A 51 -15.26 10.87 -37.81
N GLN A 52 -15.88 9.94 -38.56
CA GLN A 52 -17.20 10.19 -39.16
C GLN A 52 -18.27 10.38 -38.08
N GLN A 53 -19.35 11.10 -38.41
CA GLN A 53 -20.36 11.54 -37.43
C GLN A 53 -21.00 10.40 -36.60
N GLY A 54 -21.07 9.17 -37.09
CA GLY A 54 -21.61 7.99 -36.37
C GLY A 54 -20.57 7.20 -35.58
N ALA A 55 -19.28 7.53 -35.68
CA ALA A 55 -18.17 6.81 -35.06
C ALA A 55 -17.47 7.60 -33.93
N LYS A 56 -18.06 8.72 -33.51
CA LYS A 56 -17.49 9.57 -32.43
C LYS A 56 -17.65 8.89 -31.07
N TRP A 57 -16.59 8.99 -30.27
CA TRP A 57 -16.56 8.50 -28.91
C TRP A 57 -17.10 9.50 -27.90
N LYS A 58 -17.65 9.01 -26.80
CA LYS A 58 -18.07 9.85 -25.69
C LYS A 58 -16.83 10.33 -24.94
N VAL A 59 -16.78 11.65 -24.67
CA VAL A 59 -15.70 12.26 -23.88
C VAL A 59 -15.83 11.82 -22.41
N PRO A 60 -14.78 11.31 -21.78
CA PRO A 60 -14.84 10.84 -20.40
C PRO A 60 -15.03 12.00 -19.42
N MET A 61 -15.95 11.85 -18.47
CA MET A 61 -16.24 12.83 -17.42
C MET A 61 -15.66 12.42 -16.06
N GLU A 62 -15.47 11.13 -15.85
CA GLU A 62 -14.93 10.52 -14.63
C GLU A 62 -13.92 9.45 -15.04
N LEU A 63 -13.07 9.03 -14.08
CA LEU A 63 -12.17 7.91 -14.29
C LEU A 63 -12.96 6.59 -14.39
N GLU A 64 -12.56 5.77 -15.33
CA GLU A 64 -13.01 4.40 -15.47
C GLU A 64 -12.38 3.50 -14.38
N THR A 65 -13.01 2.36 -14.07
CA THR A 65 -12.59 1.45 -13.01
C THR A 65 -11.14 0.97 -13.19
N TYR A 66 -10.76 0.60 -14.42
CA TYR A 66 -9.40 0.15 -14.71
C TYR A 66 -8.35 1.26 -14.59
N GLN A 67 -8.70 2.53 -14.85
CA GLN A 67 -7.80 3.66 -14.62
C GLN A 67 -7.48 3.81 -13.13
N ILE A 68 -8.50 3.63 -12.27
CA ILE A 68 -8.31 3.66 -10.82
C ILE A 68 -7.45 2.47 -10.38
N ALA A 69 -7.72 1.27 -10.88
CA ALA A 69 -6.90 0.09 -10.61
C ALA A 69 -5.43 0.33 -11.00
N TYR A 70 -5.19 0.91 -12.18
CA TYR A 70 -3.85 1.23 -12.66
C TYR A 70 -3.13 2.24 -11.75
N ILE A 71 -3.82 3.31 -11.32
CA ILE A 71 -3.27 4.27 -10.36
C ILE A 71 -2.90 3.56 -9.05
N MET A 72 -3.81 2.75 -8.51
CA MET A 72 -3.59 2.01 -7.25
C MET A 72 -2.36 1.11 -7.34
N LEU A 73 -2.19 0.39 -8.46
CA LEU A 73 -1.05 -0.50 -8.69
C LEU A 73 0.28 0.26 -8.84
N ARG A 74 0.27 1.44 -9.45
CA ARG A 74 1.51 2.15 -9.81
C ARG A 74 1.93 3.19 -8.77
N VAL A 75 0.98 3.74 -8.03
CA VAL A 75 1.20 4.88 -7.11
C VAL A 75 1.16 4.44 -5.65
N HIS A 76 0.36 3.41 -5.29
CA HIS A 76 0.07 3.08 -3.90
C HIS A 76 0.61 1.73 -3.42
N TYR A 77 1.65 1.18 -4.05
CA TYR A 77 2.32 -0.06 -3.63
C TYR A 77 1.35 -1.21 -3.32
N ILE A 78 0.43 -1.49 -4.25
CA ILE A 78 -0.43 -2.67 -4.18
C ILE A 78 0.39 -3.92 -4.49
N ALA A 79 0.22 -4.98 -3.70
CA ALA A 79 0.90 -6.25 -3.90
C ALA A 79 0.01 -7.44 -3.50
N LEU A 80 0.25 -8.59 -4.12
CA LEU A 80 -0.25 -9.89 -3.68
C LEU A 80 0.75 -10.50 -2.71
N ILE A 81 0.37 -10.55 -1.43
CA ILE A 81 1.21 -11.03 -0.35
C ILE A 81 1.00 -12.54 -0.18
N GLU A 82 2.03 -13.32 -0.43
CA GLU A 82 2.02 -14.76 -0.21
C GLU A 82 1.95 -15.09 1.29
N THR A 83 0.98 -15.90 1.69
CA THR A 83 0.73 -16.23 3.11
C THR A 83 1.36 -17.55 3.54
N THR A 84 1.72 -18.42 2.60
CA THR A 84 2.30 -19.75 2.84
C THR A 84 3.63 -19.92 2.09
N GLU A 85 4.51 -20.74 2.64
CA GLU A 85 5.79 -21.09 2.01
C GLU A 85 5.65 -22.20 0.94
N SER A 86 4.47 -22.81 0.79
CA SER A 86 4.22 -23.90 -0.16
C SER A 86 3.80 -23.33 -1.52
N GLU A 87 4.54 -23.70 -2.57
CA GLU A 87 4.24 -23.30 -3.96
C GLU A 87 2.89 -23.85 -4.48
N ASP A 88 2.33 -24.85 -3.81
CA ASP A 88 1.07 -25.51 -4.18
C ASP A 88 -0.19 -24.68 -3.80
N ASP A 89 -0.08 -23.69 -2.92
CA ASP A 89 -1.19 -22.86 -2.43
C ASP A 89 -1.17 -21.42 -3.03
N ALA A 90 -0.96 -21.31 -4.33
CA ALA A 90 -1.01 -20.01 -5.03
C ALA A 90 -2.33 -19.23 -4.84
N ASP A 91 -3.38 -19.91 -4.39
CA ASP A 91 -4.70 -19.34 -4.10
C ASP A 91 -4.78 -18.62 -2.74
N CYS A 92 -3.75 -18.73 -1.89
CA CYS A 92 -3.74 -18.12 -0.55
C CYS A 92 -3.07 -16.74 -0.50
N SER A 93 -2.89 -16.06 -1.64
CA SER A 93 -2.33 -14.72 -1.67
C SER A 93 -3.37 -13.66 -1.28
N LEU A 94 -2.98 -12.73 -0.41
CA LEU A 94 -3.83 -11.62 0.03
C LEU A 94 -3.42 -10.33 -0.69
N LEU A 95 -4.40 -9.67 -1.32
CA LEU A 95 -4.15 -8.34 -1.87
C LEU A 95 -3.96 -7.35 -0.72
N GLY A 96 -2.81 -6.70 -0.69
CA GLY A 96 -2.45 -5.70 0.32
C GLY A 96 -2.04 -4.38 -0.29
N ILE A 97 -2.20 -3.33 0.49
CA ILE A 97 -1.73 -1.98 0.19
C ILE A 97 -0.79 -1.53 1.30
N TYR A 98 0.35 -0.95 0.93
CA TYR A 98 1.27 -0.34 1.88
C TYR A 98 0.68 0.98 2.41
N MET A 99 0.75 1.16 3.72
CA MET A 99 0.22 2.35 4.38
C MET A 99 1.36 3.34 4.63
N GLU A 100 1.26 4.51 4.02
CA GLU A 100 2.22 5.61 4.18
C GLU A 100 1.85 6.54 5.33
N ASP A 101 0.64 6.40 5.88
CA ASP A 101 0.12 7.21 6.98
C ASP A 101 -0.81 6.42 7.90
N GLY A 102 -1.16 7.02 9.04
CA GLY A 102 -2.16 6.52 9.95
C GLY A 102 -1.67 5.43 10.89
N GLU A 103 -2.61 4.72 11.47
CA GLU A 103 -2.33 3.71 12.51
C GLU A 103 -1.51 2.53 11.99
N ASP A 104 -1.71 2.15 10.74
CA ASP A 104 -1.01 1.05 10.06
C ASP A 104 0.17 1.55 9.20
N GLU A 105 0.66 2.80 9.40
CA GLU A 105 1.84 3.33 8.71
C GLU A 105 3.02 2.34 8.76
N GLY A 106 3.66 2.16 7.61
CA GLY A 106 4.86 1.33 7.47
C GLY A 106 4.61 -0.17 7.26
N ILE A 107 3.34 -0.60 7.22
CA ILE A 107 2.99 -2.00 6.96
C ILE A 107 1.96 -2.12 5.84
N TYR A 108 1.83 -3.33 5.31
CA TYR A 108 0.76 -3.67 4.36
C TYR A 108 -0.51 -4.05 5.11
N THR A 109 -1.62 -3.41 4.78
CA THR A 109 -2.95 -3.80 5.24
C THR A 109 -3.73 -4.50 4.13
N THR A 110 -4.47 -5.55 4.50
CA THR A 110 -5.34 -6.29 3.57
C THR A 110 -6.81 -5.92 3.77
N LYS A 111 -7.09 -4.85 4.51
CA LYS A 111 -8.44 -4.37 4.80
C LYS A 111 -9.05 -3.70 3.55
N ASP A 112 -10.11 -4.27 2.99
CA ASP A 112 -10.87 -3.68 1.88
C ASP A 112 -11.31 -2.23 2.15
N SER A 113 -11.58 -1.89 3.42
CA SER A 113 -11.94 -0.53 3.82
C SER A 113 -10.84 0.48 3.53
N GLU A 114 -9.57 0.12 3.76
CA GLU A 114 -8.43 1.01 3.51
C GLU A 114 -8.16 1.15 2.01
N ILE A 115 -8.17 0.03 1.27
CA ILE A 115 -8.05 0.06 -0.18
C ILE A 115 -9.17 0.95 -0.78
N ARG A 116 -10.40 0.80 -0.28
CA ARG A 116 -11.54 1.62 -0.72
C ARG A 116 -11.39 3.09 -0.32
N ARG A 117 -10.83 3.38 0.84
CA ARG A 117 -10.56 4.76 1.31
C ARG A 117 -9.64 5.47 0.33
N ILE A 118 -8.55 4.82 -0.07
CA ILE A 118 -7.58 5.37 -1.02
C ILE A 118 -8.18 5.49 -2.41
N ALA A 119 -8.88 4.48 -2.92
CA ALA A 119 -9.56 4.55 -4.21
C ALA A 119 -10.56 5.72 -4.31
N ARG A 120 -11.20 6.10 -3.20
CA ARG A 120 -12.12 7.25 -3.12
C ARG A 120 -11.44 8.61 -3.30
N LEU A 121 -10.13 8.71 -3.16
CA LEU A 121 -9.39 9.92 -3.49
C LEU A 121 -9.50 10.23 -4.99
N TYR A 122 -9.59 9.19 -5.81
CA TYR A 122 -9.71 9.30 -7.28
C TYR A 122 -11.16 9.30 -7.78
N LYS A 123 -12.02 8.50 -7.14
CA LYS A 123 -13.46 8.46 -7.45
C LYS A 123 -14.30 8.41 -6.17
N ARG A 124 -14.74 9.59 -5.70
CA ARG A 124 -15.46 9.73 -4.42
C ARG A 124 -16.67 8.81 -4.29
N ARG A 125 -17.42 8.59 -5.38
CA ARG A 125 -18.63 7.74 -5.42
C ARG A 125 -18.38 6.42 -6.13
N ILE A 126 -17.28 5.73 -5.79
CA ILE A 126 -17.05 4.39 -6.31
C ILE A 126 -18.14 3.45 -5.77
N THR A 127 -18.87 2.82 -6.69
CA THR A 127 -19.94 1.85 -6.36
C THR A 127 -19.33 0.53 -5.87
N TYR A 128 -20.17 -0.34 -5.28
CA TYR A 128 -19.73 -1.67 -4.87
C TYR A 128 -19.24 -2.49 -6.06
N LYS A 129 -19.96 -2.46 -7.19
CA LYS A 129 -19.59 -3.19 -8.41
C LYS A 129 -18.24 -2.72 -8.97
N GLU A 130 -18.04 -1.42 -9.10
CA GLU A 130 -16.78 -0.84 -9.57
C GLU A 130 -15.62 -1.19 -8.63
N PHE A 131 -15.86 -1.17 -7.32
CA PHE A 131 -14.86 -1.56 -6.35
C PHE A 131 -14.45 -3.04 -6.50
N GLN A 132 -15.42 -3.95 -6.66
CA GLN A 132 -15.14 -5.37 -6.87
C GLN A 132 -14.38 -5.62 -8.19
N GLU A 133 -14.74 -4.94 -9.26
CA GLU A 133 -14.05 -4.99 -10.54
C GLU A 133 -12.61 -4.47 -10.44
N MET A 134 -12.41 -3.35 -9.75
CA MET A 134 -11.09 -2.82 -9.46
C MET A 134 -10.23 -3.81 -8.67
N MET A 135 -10.80 -4.43 -7.62
CA MET A 135 -10.12 -5.45 -6.81
C MET A 135 -9.73 -6.68 -7.65
N TYR A 136 -10.59 -7.08 -8.59
CA TYR A 136 -10.30 -8.18 -9.49
C TYR A 136 -9.11 -7.85 -10.42
N ILE A 137 -9.14 -6.69 -11.08
CA ILE A 137 -8.03 -6.21 -11.93
C ILE A 137 -6.72 -6.15 -11.14
N MET A 138 -6.76 -5.59 -9.94
CA MET A 138 -5.56 -5.48 -9.10
C MET A 138 -5.02 -6.86 -8.70
N ARG A 139 -5.87 -7.86 -8.43
CA ARG A 139 -5.42 -9.23 -8.14
C ARG A 139 -4.75 -9.92 -9.33
N GLU A 140 -5.15 -9.59 -10.55
CA GLU A 140 -4.52 -10.16 -11.75
C GLU A 140 -3.17 -9.51 -12.07
N GLU A 141 -3.02 -8.21 -11.79
CA GLU A 141 -1.88 -7.43 -12.25
C GLU A 141 -0.86 -7.10 -11.13
N ALA A 142 -1.24 -7.24 -9.85
CA ALA A 142 -0.35 -6.90 -8.73
C ALA A 142 0.89 -7.81 -8.68
N PRO A 143 2.06 -7.25 -8.35
CA PRO A 143 3.25 -8.04 -8.13
C PRO A 143 3.05 -8.98 -6.93
N ARG A 144 3.56 -10.21 -7.04
CA ARG A 144 3.61 -11.16 -5.93
C ARG A 144 4.81 -10.87 -5.06
N VAL A 145 4.60 -10.76 -3.77
CA VAL A 145 5.65 -10.47 -2.79
C VAL A 145 5.56 -11.43 -1.60
N LYS A 146 6.70 -11.77 -1.05
CA LYS A 146 6.77 -12.59 0.17
C LYS A 146 6.81 -11.71 1.40
N ARG A 147 6.21 -12.16 2.49
CA ARG A 147 6.38 -11.52 3.79
C ARG A 147 7.85 -11.49 4.18
N CYS A 148 8.24 -10.46 4.90
CA CYS A 148 9.57 -10.40 5.50
C CYS A 148 9.75 -11.62 6.43
N SER A 149 10.74 -12.47 6.12
CA SER A 149 11.10 -13.67 6.87
C SER A 149 12.40 -13.50 7.66
N GLU A 150 12.99 -12.31 7.64
CA GLU A 150 14.21 -11.99 8.37
C GLU A 150 13.89 -11.95 9.88
N ARG A 151 14.44 -12.94 10.62
CA ARG A 151 14.14 -13.13 12.05
C ARG A 151 14.68 -12.03 12.95
N ASN A 152 15.68 -11.30 12.48
CA ASN A 152 16.27 -10.17 13.16
C ASN A 152 15.51 -8.86 12.98
N LEU A 153 14.49 -8.81 12.11
CA LEU A 153 13.72 -7.61 11.84
C LEU A 153 12.32 -7.68 12.44
N ILE A 154 11.90 -6.60 13.07
CA ILE A 154 10.52 -6.40 13.54
C ILE A 154 10.04 -5.01 13.20
N ALA A 155 8.81 -4.89 12.70
CA ALA A 155 8.15 -3.61 12.57
C ALA A 155 7.64 -3.15 13.95
N VAL A 156 8.10 -1.99 14.38
CA VAL A 156 7.64 -1.28 15.59
C VAL A 156 6.88 -0.04 15.18
N ASN A 157 6.31 0.70 16.12
CA ASN A 157 5.44 1.82 15.76
C ASN A 157 6.15 2.98 15.03
N ASN A 158 7.44 3.18 15.29
CA ASN A 158 8.25 4.26 14.71
C ASN A 158 9.31 3.80 13.70
N GLY A 159 9.23 2.57 13.17
CA GLY A 159 10.17 2.06 12.16
C GLY A 159 10.33 0.54 12.16
N ILE A 160 11.41 0.09 11.54
CA ILE A 160 11.82 -1.33 11.52
C ILE A 160 13.04 -1.47 12.41
N PHE A 161 12.91 -2.23 13.51
CA PHE A 161 14.01 -2.50 14.42
C PHE A 161 14.77 -3.76 14.00
N ASP A 162 16.10 -3.62 13.95
CA ASP A 162 17.01 -4.73 13.68
C ASP A 162 17.68 -5.18 15.00
N PHE A 163 17.43 -6.43 15.38
CA PHE A 163 17.97 -7.03 16.60
C PHE A 163 19.49 -7.29 16.54
N ASP A 164 20.05 -7.49 15.34
CA ASP A 164 21.49 -7.75 15.20
C ASP A 164 22.30 -6.48 15.35
N THR A 165 21.90 -5.41 14.68
CA THR A 165 22.60 -4.12 14.72
C THR A 165 22.13 -3.21 15.85
N LYS A 166 21.00 -3.52 16.51
CA LYS A 166 20.34 -2.69 17.53
C LYS A 166 19.96 -1.30 17.02
N THR A 167 19.63 -1.20 15.74
CA THR A 167 19.28 0.08 15.09
C THR A 167 17.84 0.11 14.64
N LEU A 168 17.26 1.31 14.61
CA LEU A 168 15.97 1.58 14.01
C LEU A 168 16.16 2.10 12.59
N MET A 169 15.54 1.45 11.63
CA MET A 169 15.49 1.84 10.23
C MET A 169 14.14 2.48 9.89
N PRO A 170 14.08 3.38 8.90
CA PRO A 170 12.82 3.90 8.42
C PRO A 170 11.97 2.78 7.78
N PHE A 171 10.67 2.98 7.77
CA PHE A 171 9.76 2.11 7.04
C PHE A 171 10.05 2.14 5.54
N THR A 172 9.87 0.99 4.89
CA THR A 172 10.01 0.84 3.43
C THR A 172 9.03 -0.21 2.92
N PRO A 173 8.38 0.00 1.76
CA PRO A 173 7.50 -1.00 1.13
C PRO A 173 8.24 -2.27 0.70
N ASP A 174 9.58 -2.23 0.57
CA ASP A 174 10.40 -3.39 0.21
C ASP A 174 10.46 -4.45 1.33
N LYS A 175 10.21 -4.05 2.57
CA LYS A 175 10.11 -4.96 3.73
C LYS A 175 8.64 -5.20 4.05
N VAL A 176 8.11 -6.32 3.56
CA VAL A 176 6.68 -6.64 3.62
C VAL A 176 6.28 -7.14 5.01
N PHE A 177 5.89 -6.22 5.87
CA PHE A 177 5.25 -6.52 7.16
C PHE A 177 3.73 -6.36 7.03
N THR A 178 2.96 -7.25 7.65
CA THR A 178 1.49 -7.19 7.71
C THR A 178 0.96 -6.89 9.11
N SER A 179 1.87 -6.74 10.06
CA SER A 179 1.60 -6.33 11.44
C SER A 179 2.82 -5.63 12.02
N LYS A 180 2.61 -4.77 13.00
CA LYS A 180 3.68 -4.12 13.77
C LYS A 180 3.38 -4.10 15.25
N SER A 181 4.41 -4.02 16.07
CA SER A 181 4.27 -3.68 17.48
C SER A 181 3.82 -2.23 17.60
N ARG A 182 2.84 -1.94 18.47
CA ARG A 182 2.35 -0.58 18.73
C ARG A 182 3.23 0.20 19.70
N VAL A 183 4.43 -0.30 19.98
CA VAL A 183 5.40 0.31 20.89
C VAL A 183 6.50 0.97 20.06
N ASP A 184 6.87 2.20 20.41
CA ASP A 184 8.03 2.88 19.83
C ASP A 184 9.32 2.26 20.36
N TYR A 185 10.26 2.00 19.45
CA TYR A 185 11.63 1.74 19.88
C TYR A 185 12.26 3.02 20.42
N ASN A 186 12.77 2.97 21.65
CA ASN A 186 13.50 4.05 22.29
C ASN A 186 14.86 3.55 22.77
N PRO A 187 15.98 3.94 22.14
CA PRO A 187 17.31 3.50 22.53
C PRO A 187 17.73 3.98 23.94
N ASN A 188 17.02 4.97 24.49
CA ASN A 188 17.25 5.52 25.83
C ASN A 188 16.24 5.03 26.85
N ALA A 189 15.44 3.99 26.51
CA ALA A 189 14.50 3.41 27.47
C ALA A 189 15.24 2.91 28.70
N LYS A 190 14.74 3.25 29.88
CA LYS A 190 15.27 2.77 31.15
C LYS A 190 14.39 1.64 31.66
N ASN A 191 15.03 0.72 32.42
CA ASN A 191 14.31 -0.30 33.15
C ASN A 191 13.29 0.37 34.09
N VAL A 192 12.03 -0.06 34.02
CA VAL A 192 10.95 0.47 34.87
C VAL A 192 10.97 -0.27 36.20
N VAL A 193 11.13 0.47 37.27
CA VAL A 193 11.05 -0.06 38.63
C VAL A 193 9.71 0.35 39.24
N ILE A 194 8.96 -0.61 39.73
CA ILE A 194 7.67 -0.41 40.38
C ILE A 194 7.85 -0.73 41.86
N HIS A 195 7.67 0.27 42.73
CA HIS A 195 7.72 0.09 44.17
C HIS A 195 6.38 -0.42 44.70
N ASN A 196 6.41 -1.44 45.54
CA ASN A 196 5.25 -1.93 46.27
C ASN A 196 5.24 -1.32 47.67
N ASP A 197 4.33 -0.39 47.90
CA ASP A 197 4.20 0.33 49.18
C ASP A 197 3.75 -0.58 50.34
N GLU A 198 3.17 -1.76 50.06
CA GLU A 198 2.64 -2.65 51.09
C GLU A 198 3.74 -3.49 51.77
N ASP A 199 4.72 -3.96 51.00
CA ASP A 199 5.79 -4.83 51.49
C ASP A 199 7.20 -4.26 51.32
N GLY A 200 7.33 -3.06 50.73
CA GLY A 200 8.60 -2.36 50.55
C GLY A 200 9.52 -3.01 49.51
N THR A 201 8.98 -3.87 48.62
CA THR A 201 9.76 -4.51 47.56
C THR A 201 9.70 -3.71 46.28
N ASP A 202 10.78 -3.79 45.49
CA ASP A 202 10.85 -3.25 44.16
C ASP A 202 10.74 -4.37 43.14
N TRP A 203 9.90 -4.17 42.11
CA TRP A 203 9.80 -5.03 40.96
C TRP A 203 10.29 -4.29 39.72
N ASP A 204 11.12 -4.95 38.92
CA ASP A 204 11.57 -4.42 37.64
C ASP A 204 11.54 -5.49 36.56
N VAL A 205 11.36 -5.00 35.30
CA VAL A 205 11.17 -5.89 34.13
C VAL A 205 12.43 -6.73 33.88
N GLU A 206 13.61 -6.17 34.03
CA GLU A 206 14.86 -6.85 33.73
C GLU A 206 15.12 -8.01 34.72
N SER A 207 14.95 -7.77 36.01
CA SER A 207 15.04 -8.79 37.04
C SER A 207 14.00 -9.89 36.84
N TRP A 208 12.75 -9.50 36.48
CA TRP A 208 11.69 -10.48 36.23
C TRP A 208 12.00 -11.35 35.00
N MET A 209 12.46 -10.76 33.89
CA MET A 209 12.84 -11.51 32.68
C MET A 209 13.98 -12.48 32.95
N ASN A 210 14.95 -12.10 33.79
CA ASN A 210 16.03 -12.98 34.19
C ASN A 210 15.55 -14.22 35.01
N THR A 211 14.40 -14.11 35.68
CA THR A 211 13.78 -15.26 36.34
C THR A 211 13.10 -16.27 35.41
N LEU A 212 12.75 -15.80 34.18
CA LEU A 212 12.12 -16.67 33.17
C LEU A 212 13.14 -17.41 32.30
N SER A 213 14.39 -16.98 32.33
CA SER A 213 15.49 -17.64 31.63
C SER A 213 16.03 -18.77 32.49
N ASP A 214 15.89 -20.01 32.03
CA ASP A 214 16.48 -21.19 32.68
C ASP A 214 18.01 -21.30 32.48
N ASP A 215 18.61 -20.36 31.73
CA ASP A 215 20.06 -20.27 31.56
C ASP A 215 20.72 -19.73 32.81
N LYS A 216 20.91 -20.63 33.75
CA LYS A 216 21.99 -20.49 34.73
C LYS A 216 23.27 -20.91 34.03
N GLY A 217 23.82 -19.98 33.22
CA GLY A 217 25.14 -20.10 32.64
C GLY A 217 26.24 -20.15 33.67
#